data_04de5b20968d2fbf09f816adb925f95e
#
_entry.id   04de5b20968d2fbf09f816adb925f95e
#
_cell.length_a   1.000
_cell.length_b   1.000
_cell.length_c   1.000
_cell.angle_alpha   90.00
_cell.angle_beta   90.00
_cell.angle_gamma   90.00
#
_symmetry.space_group_name_H-M   'P 1'
#
loop_
_entity.id
_entity.type
_entity.pdbx_description
1 polymer ?
#
loop_
_entity_poly.entity_id
_entity_poly.type
_entity_poly.pdbx_seq_one_letter_code
_entity_poly.pdbx_strand_id
1 'polypeptide(L)'
;MDIRKLCLLCLSFLSAFNVYAQAEKKDSTVQDNKGVLITLTNGIATTVRHTGRKIRKVGKEFNAIDTTYISPNLYNLAFMLESSSWYEYYRLGSKGNNGEQSLGFSPNASFKLGVYFGWRWIFLGYSFDVKDIFGGHKNKAKKTEMALNLYSSKFGVDLYYRKTGSDFKIRSSSGFDLNTPIKNLNFNGLQSKIKGLNAYWIFNYKKFSYPAAYSQSTNQRKSAGSLMAGFSYSQHNISFDYEKLPGEVRVQLHDALLFKKVKYSDYSINVGYGYNWVFAKNWVSNLSLLPAIAYKKSKIDDTPNTDNHWIKDINFDLITRAAVVYNTNKYFIGCLLYTSPSPRDKRQSR
;
A
#
# COMPACT_ATOMS: atom_id res chain seq x y z
N MET A 1 0.20 -20.14 14.24
CA MET A 1 0.45 -18.81 14.86
C MET A 1 -0.67 -18.62 15.89
N ASP A 2 -0.30 -18.53 17.16
CA ASP A 2 -1.22 -18.56 18.30
C ASP A 2 -2.08 -17.29 18.33
N ILE A 3 -3.41 -17.43 18.39
CA ILE A 3 -4.41 -16.34 18.41
C ILE A 3 -4.11 -15.33 19.52
N ARG A 4 -3.55 -15.80 20.66
CA ARG A 4 -3.12 -14.94 21.76
C ARG A 4 -1.96 -14.01 21.39
N LYS A 5 -1.04 -14.45 20.51
CA LYS A 5 0.04 -13.60 19.97
C LYS A 5 -0.48 -12.60 18.94
N LEU A 6 -1.53 -12.93 18.22
CA LEU A 6 -2.20 -12.03 17.28
C LEU A 6 -2.97 -10.93 18.04
N CYS A 7 -3.66 -11.27 19.15
CA CYS A 7 -4.33 -10.29 20.01
C CYS A 7 -3.33 -9.38 20.75
N LEU A 8 -2.19 -9.88 21.20
CA LEU A 8 -1.12 -9.05 21.78
C LEU A 8 -0.46 -8.15 20.75
N LEU A 9 -0.32 -8.60 19.51
CA LEU A 9 0.10 -7.74 18.39
C LEU A 9 -0.94 -6.65 18.10
N CYS A 10 -2.24 -6.95 18.12
CA CYS A 10 -3.30 -5.94 17.99
C CYS A 10 -3.34 -4.95 19.16
N LEU A 11 -3.06 -5.37 20.37
CA LEU A 11 -2.99 -4.50 21.56
C LEU A 11 -1.72 -3.61 21.58
N SER A 12 -0.60 -4.06 21.02
CA SER A 12 0.58 -3.23 20.84
C SER A 12 0.43 -2.21 19.69
N PHE A 13 -0.57 -2.39 18.80
CA PHE A 13 -0.93 -1.46 17.71
C PHE A 13 -1.88 -0.33 18.14
N LEU A 14 -2.35 -0.32 19.39
CA LEU A 14 -3.21 0.74 19.93
C LEU A 14 -2.52 2.10 20.09
N SER A 15 -1.26 2.24 19.68
CA SER A 15 -0.51 3.51 19.70
C SER A 15 -0.43 4.25 18.37
N ALA A 16 -1.21 3.86 17.37
CA ALA A 16 -1.32 4.66 16.14
C ALA A 16 -2.25 5.86 16.38
N PHE A 17 -1.71 6.93 16.94
CA PHE A 17 -2.45 8.18 17.11
C PHE A 17 -2.54 8.91 15.77
N ASN A 18 -3.74 8.97 15.19
CA ASN A 18 -4.04 9.87 14.10
C ASN A 18 -4.62 11.16 14.70
N VAL A 19 -3.86 12.23 14.66
CA VAL A 19 -4.31 13.54 15.12
C VAL A 19 -4.78 14.35 13.94
N TYR A 20 -6.00 14.78 13.99
CA TYR A 20 -6.63 15.62 12.97
C TYR A 20 -6.66 17.08 13.42
N ALA A 21 -6.04 17.96 12.65
CA ALA A 21 -6.08 19.40 12.87
C ALA A 21 -6.84 20.09 11.72
N GLN A 22 -7.72 21.01 12.06
CA GLN A 22 -8.57 21.71 11.10
C GLN A 22 -8.15 23.18 10.94
N ALA A 23 -8.16 23.64 9.68
CA ALA A 23 -8.12 25.06 9.38
C ALA A 23 -9.54 25.62 9.22
N GLU A 24 -9.85 26.64 9.97
CA GLU A 24 -11.12 27.35 9.97
C GLU A 24 -11.35 28.06 8.62
N LYS A 25 -12.57 27.96 8.11
CA LYS A 25 -12.98 28.59 6.85
C LYS A 25 -13.08 30.08 7.04
N LYS A 26 -12.13 30.86 6.54
CA LYS A 26 -12.26 32.30 6.42
C LYS A 26 -12.95 32.60 5.09
N ASP A 27 -14.20 33.03 5.14
CA ASP A 27 -14.90 33.61 3.99
C ASP A 27 -14.22 34.92 3.63
N SER A 28 -13.48 34.94 2.54
CA SER A 28 -13.01 36.18 1.93
C SER A 28 -13.99 36.57 0.83
N THR A 29 -14.84 37.52 1.13
CA THR A 29 -15.53 38.35 0.14
C THR A 29 -14.49 39.14 -0.63
N VAL A 30 -14.24 38.78 -1.87
CA VAL A 30 -13.42 39.59 -2.79
C VAL A 30 -14.34 40.56 -3.49
N GLN A 31 -14.13 41.80 -3.22
CA GLN A 31 -14.74 42.97 -3.85
C GLN A 31 -14.26 43.12 -5.30
N ASP A 32 -15.19 43.34 -6.19
CA ASP A 32 -15.09 43.45 -7.64
C ASP A 32 -14.36 44.74 -8.06
N ASN A 33 -13.27 44.65 -8.81
CA ASN A 33 -12.69 45.77 -9.54
C ASN A 33 -12.81 45.52 -11.04
N LYS A 34 -13.76 46.22 -11.66
CA LYS A 34 -13.98 46.32 -13.10
C LYS A 34 -12.89 47.15 -13.77
N GLY A 35 -12.33 46.62 -14.83
CA GLY A 35 -11.55 47.43 -15.77
C GLY A 35 -10.78 46.61 -16.81
N VAL A 36 -11.35 46.53 -18.03
CA VAL A 36 -10.68 46.37 -19.32
C VAL A 36 -9.90 45.07 -19.57
N LEU A 37 -10.62 44.05 -20.06
CA LEU A 37 -10.10 42.98 -20.96
C LEU A 37 -11.28 42.11 -21.48
N ILE A 38 -12.25 42.72 -22.15
CA ILE A 38 -13.57 42.10 -22.40
C ILE A 38 -13.71 41.41 -23.78
N THR A 39 -12.74 41.44 -24.67
CA THR A 39 -13.01 40.97 -26.03
C THR A 39 -12.35 39.66 -26.46
N LEU A 40 -11.38 39.12 -25.71
CA LEU A 40 -10.82 37.79 -26.00
C LEU A 40 -11.31 36.70 -25.00
N THR A 41 -12.04 37.07 -23.97
CA THR A 41 -12.43 36.16 -22.86
C THR A 41 -13.79 35.48 -23.05
N ASN A 42 -14.66 35.96 -23.93
CA ASN A 42 -16.02 35.41 -24.03
C ASN A 42 -16.09 34.01 -24.63
N GLY A 43 -15.19 33.65 -25.57
CA GLY A 43 -15.11 32.30 -26.13
C GLY A 43 -14.49 31.27 -25.13
N ILE A 44 -13.42 31.69 -24.46
CA ILE A 44 -12.71 30.87 -23.48
C ILE A 44 -13.55 30.76 -22.18
N ALA A 45 -14.16 31.85 -21.74
CA ALA A 45 -14.98 31.88 -20.53
C ALA A 45 -16.26 31.03 -20.65
N THR A 46 -16.91 31.00 -21.83
CA THR A 46 -18.05 30.11 -22.08
C THR A 46 -17.63 28.64 -22.13
N THR A 47 -16.51 28.32 -22.77
CA THR A 47 -15.99 26.95 -22.82
C THR A 47 -15.56 26.47 -21.43
N VAL A 48 -14.85 27.30 -20.66
CA VAL A 48 -14.45 27.00 -19.26
C VAL A 48 -15.67 26.87 -18.35
N ARG A 49 -16.70 27.72 -18.50
CA ARG A 49 -17.96 27.60 -17.73
C ARG A 49 -18.75 26.33 -18.09
N HIS A 50 -18.83 25.96 -19.38
CA HIS A 50 -19.50 24.73 -19.81
C HIS A 50 -18.73 23.49 -19.35
N THR A 51 -17.41 23.48 -19.49
CA THR A 51 -16.54 22.41 -19.00
C THR A 51 -16.60 22.35 -17.46
N GLY A 52 -16.53 23.47 -16.78
CA GLY A 52 -16.65 23.55 -15.32
C GLY A 52 -18.00 23.07 -14.79
N ARG A 53 -19.12 23.36 -15.50
CA ARG A 53 -20.46 22.83 -15.14
C ARG A 53 -20.54 21.32 -15.36
N LYS A 54 -20.00 20.78 -16.46
CA LYS A 54 -19.91 19.33 -16.71
C LYS A 54 -19.06 18.63 -15.66
N ILE A 55 -17.87 19.17 -15.37
CA ILE A 55 -16.97 18.61 -14.33
C ILE A 55 -17.67 18.66 -12.96
N ARG A 56 -18.36 19.75 -12.63
CA ARG A 56 -19.09 19.87 -11.35
C ARG A 56 -20.30 18.92 -11.28
N LYS A 57 -20.99 18.67 -12.40
CA LYS A 57 -22.10 17.70 -12.46
C LYS A 57 -21.57 16.27 -12.32
N VAL A 58 -20.53 15.93 -13.06
CA VAL A 58 -19.84 14.64 -12.96
C VAL A 58 -19.29 14.45 -11.54
N GLY A 59 -18.62 15.45 -10.95
CA GLY A 59 -18.12 15.38 -9.58
C GLY A 59 -19.22 15.18 -8.52
N LYS A 60 -20.42 15.76 -8.71
CA LYS A 60 -21.56 15.51 -7.83
C LYS A 60 -22.10 14.08 -7.97
N GLU A 61 -22.16 13.55 -9.18
CA GLU A 61 -22.59 12.17 -9.41
C GLU A 61 -21.59 11.15 -8.87
N PHE A 62 -20.29 11.43 -8.97
CA PHE A 62 -19.23 10.58 -8.43
C PHE A 62 -19.18 10.56 -6.89
N ASN A 63 -19.66 11.60 -6.23
CA ASN A 63 -19.71 11.71 -4.77
C ASN A 63 -21.13 11.63 -4.21
N ALA A 64 -22.10 11.10 -4.99
CA ALA A 64 -23.46 10.92 -4.53
C ALA A 64 -23.50 9.84 -3.43
N ILE A 65 -23.98 10.23 -2.23
CA ILE A 65 -24.13 9.36 -1.06
C ILE A 65 -25.54 9.47 -0.51
N ASP A 66 -26.01 8.42 0.14
CA ASP A 66 -27.22 8.44 0.97
C ASP A 66 -26.84 8.93 2.38
N THR A 67 -27.27 10.13 2.71
CA THR A 67 -26.95 10.79 3.99
C THR A 67 -27.52 10.08 5.21
N THR A 68 -28.46 9.15 5.03
CA THR A 68 -28.95 8.29 6.11
C THR A 68 -27.92 7.20 6.48
N TYR A 69 -27.07 6.79 5.56
CA TYR A 69 -26.02 5.79 5.73
C TYR A 69 -24.64 6.38 5.91
N ILE A 70 -24.32 7.48 5.21
CA ILE A 70 -23.00 8.08 5.14
C ILE A 70 -23.06 9.57 5.41
N SER A 71 -22.23 10.06 6.31
CA SER A 71 -22.06 11.48 6.56
C SER A 71 -20.75 11.96 5.95
N PRO A 72 -20.74 13.03 5.14
CA PRO A 72 -19.49 13.63 4.69
C PRO A 72 -18.79 14.30 5.88
N ASN A 73 -17.46 14.41 5.79
CA ASN A 73 -16.71 15.19 6.77
C ASN A 73 -17.08 16.68 6.68
N LEU A 74 -17.01 17.36 7.82
CA LEU A 74 -17.32 18.78 7.94
C LEU A 74 -16.30 19.68 7.24
N TYR A 75 -15.10 19.18 7.03
CA TYR A 75 -13.95 19.96 6.56
C TYR A 75 -13.34 19.37 5.30
N ASN A 76 -12.79 20.26 4.46
CA ASN A 76 -12.13 19.89 3.22
C ASN A 76 -10.66 19.53 3.39
N LEU A 77 -10.05 19.88 4.53
CA LEU A 77 -8.65 19.64 4.84
C LEU A 77 -8.53 18.65 5.98
N ALA A 78 -7.58 17.74 5.88
CA ALA A 78 -7.23 16.76 6.87
C ALA A 78 -5.71 16.69 7.07
N PHE A 79 -5.27 16.68 8.32
CA PHE A 79 -3.91 16.31 8.70
C PHE A 79 -3.96 15.03 9.50
N MET A 80 -3.10 14.08 9.15
CA MET A 80 -3.08 12.78 9.79
C MET A 80 -1.64 12.39 10.10
N LEU A 81 -1.43 11.93 11.33
CA LEU A 81 -0.22 11.24 11.73
C LEU A 81 -0.51 9.75 11.76
N GLU A 82 0.31 8.98 11.09
CA GLU A 82 0.19 7.53 11.00
C GLU A 82 1.46 6.88 11.55
N SER A 83 1.27 5.91 12.44
CA SER A 83 2.34 4.97 12.79
C SER A 83 2.07 3.66 12.07
N SER A 84 3.01 3.24 11.23
CA SER A 84 2.86 2.04 10.44
C SER A 84 4.03 1.08 10.59
N SER A 85 3.74 -0.21 10.44
CA SER A 85 4.73 -1.26 10.38
C SER A 85 4.31 -2.23 9.28
N TRP A 86 5.25 -2.61 8.46
CA TRP A 86 5.00 -3.63 7.46
C TRP A 86 5.95 -4.82 7.64
N TYR A 87 5.52 -5.99 7.22
CA TYR A 87 6.33 -7.19 7.16
C TYR A 87 6.41 -7.67 5.71
N GLU A 88 7.63 -7.85 5.22
CA GLU A 88 7.91 -8.42 3.91
C GLU A 88 8.74 -9.68 4.10
N TYR A 89 8.46 -10.72 3.32
CA TYR A 89 9.22 -11.95 3.31
C TYR A 89 9.56 -12.32 1.86
N TYR A 90 10.82 -12.43 1.58
CA TYR A 90 11.34 -12.84 0.27
C TYR A 90 11.92 -14.23 0.37
N ARG A 91 11.43 -15.15 -0.43
CA ARG A 91 12.00 -16.49 -0.56
C ARG A 91 12.63 -16.63 -1.94
N LEU A 92 13.94 -16.82 -1.99
CA LEU A 92 14.69 -17.18 -3.18
C LEU A 92 14.91 -18.68 -3.14
N GLY A 93 14.53 -19.38 -4.19
CA GLY A 93 14.67 -20.83 -4.26
C GLY A 93 15.03 -21.28 -5.66
N SER A 94 15.79 -22.36 -5.77
CA SER A 94 16.07 -23.06 -7.01
C SER A 94 15.96 -24.56 -6.81
N LYS A 95 15.61 -25.25 -7.88
CA LYS A 95 15.60 -26.71 -7.93
C LYS A 95 16.71 -27.15 -8.90
N GLY A 96 17.75 -27.77 -8.40
CA GLY A 96 18.85 -28.29 -9.19
C GLY A 96 18.91 -29.80 -9.09
N ASN A 97 19.92 -30.42 -9.79
CA ASN A 97 20.14 -31.86 -9.78
C ASN A 97 20.47 -32.40 -8.39
N ASN A 98 21.01 -31.58 -7.49
CA ASN A 98 21.37 -31.91 -6.11
C ASN A 98 20.29 -31.59 -5.06
N GLY A 99 19.05 -31.36 -5.51
CA GLY A 99 17.93 -31.05 -4.62
C GLY A 99 17.41 -29.61 -4.74
N GLU A 100 16.54 -29.23 -3.79
CA GLU A 100 15.95 -27.89 -3.72
C GLU A 100 16.72 -27.04 -2.71
N GLN A 101 17.23 -25.89 -3.16
CA GLN A 101 17.81 -24.87 -2.29
C GLN A 101 16.86 -23.70 -2.10
N SER A 102 16.77 -23.16 -0.89
CA SER A 102 16.04 -21.92 -0.66
C SER A 102 16.62 -21.10 0.48
N LEU A 103 16.57 -19.77 0.29
CA LEU A 103 16.93 -18.77 1.28
C LEU A 103 15.74 -17.84 1.50
N GLY A 104 15.36 -17.64 2.75
CA GLY A 104 14.30 -16.74 3.14
C GLY A 104 14.85 -15.49 3.82
N PHE A 105 14.38 -14.33 3.40
CA PHE A 105 14.82 -13.03 3.90
C PHE A 105 13.63 -12.22 4.38
N SER A 106 13.79 -11.51 5.49
CA SER A 106 12.86 -10.45 5.88
C SER A 106 13.62 -9.26 6.44
N PRO A 107 13.13 -8.02 6.21
CA PRO A 107 13.71 -6.86 6.85
C PRO A 107 13.50 -6.93 8.36
N ASN A 108 14.32 -6.21 9.11
CA ASN A 108 14.04 -5.98 10.50
C ASN A 108 12.73 -5.22 10.66
N ALA A 109 11.94 -5.59 11.66
CA ALA A 109 10.75 -4.84 12.01
C ALA A 109 11.13 -3.38 12.30
N SER A 110 10.47 -2.46 11.62
CA SER A 110 10.66 -1.03 11.83
C SER A 110 9.32 -0.34 11.97
N PHE A 111 9.29 0.64 12.86
CA PHE A 111 8.16 1.53 12.99
C PHE A 111 8.43 2.77 12.14
N LYS A 112 7.47 3.10 11.30
CA LYS A 112 7.51 4.32 10.50
C LYS A 112 6.52 5.31 11.07
N LEU A 113 6.91 6.56 11.01
CA LEU A 113 6.02 7.67 11.23
C LEU A 113 5.69 8.30 9.88
N GLY A 114 4.43 8.43 9.58
CA GLY A 114 3.92 9.05 8.38
C GLY A 114 3.17 10.32 8.69
N VAL A 115 3.34 11.30 7.81
CA VAL A 115 2.55 12.53 7.80
C VAL A 115 1.72 12.52 6.52
N TYR A 116 0.42 12.68 6.67
CA TYR A 116 -0.51 12.70 5.56
C TYR A 116 -1.27 14.01 5.53
N PHE A 117 -1.42 14.52 4.32
CA PHE A 117 -2.23 15.68 4.03
C PHE A 117 -3.38 15.25 3.12
N GLY A 118 -4.60 15.56 3.52
CA GLY A 118 -5.82 15.29 2.76
C GLY A 118 -6.49 16.59 2.33
N TRP A 119 -6.90 16.64 1.09
CA TRP A 119 -7.75 17.71 0.56
C TRP A 119 -8.91 17.09 -0.22
N ARG A 120 -10.11 17.16 0.37
CA ARG A 120 -11.33 16.55 -0.16
C ARG A 120 -11.17 15.04 -0.40
N TRP A 121 -10.88 14.65 -1.64
CA TRP A 121 -10.76 13.26 -2.10
C TRP A 121 -9.31 12.85 -2.43
N ILE A 122 -8.34 13.75 -2.25
CA ILE A 122 -6.91 13.53 -2.51
C ILE A 122 -6.18 13.43 -1.17
N PHE A 123 -5.40 12.38 -0.99
CA PHE A 123 -4.57 12.17 0.20
C PHE A 123 -3.14 11.89 -0.22
N LEU A 124 -2.22 12.72 0.23
CA LEU A 124 -0.79 12.58 0.00
C LEU A 124 -0.10 12.24 1.31
N GLY A 125 0.65 11.16 1.32
CA GLY A 125 1.37 10.67 2.49
C GLY A 125 2.85 10.45 2.22
N TYR A 126 3.65 10.75 3.22
CA TYR A 126 5.07 10.45 3.26
C TYR A 126 5.41 9.82 4.61
N SER A 127 6.03 8.64 4.58
CA SER A 127 6.43 7.92 5.80
C SER A 127 7.92 7.62 5.78
N PHE A 128 8.54 7.75 6.95
CA PHE A 128 9.95 7.52 7.19
C PHE A 128 10.16 6.62 8.41
N ASP A 129 11.29 5.94 8.49
CA ASP A 129 11.64 5.11 9.64
C ASP A 129 12.07 6.01 10.81
N VAL A 130 11.46 5.79 11.99
CA VAL A 130 11.74 6.56 13.20
C VAL A 130 13.21 6.43 13.62
N LYS A 131 13.84 5.28 13.38
CA LYS A 131 15.26 5.04 13.68
C LYS A 131 16.20 5.88 12.83
N ASP A 132 15.79 6.28 11.62
CA ASP A 132 16.60 7.12 10.74
C ASP A 132 16.72 8.56 11.27
N ILE A 133 15.74 9.02 12.08
CA ILE A 133 15.72 10.38 12.64
C ILE A 133 16.34 10.44 14.03
N PHE A 134 15.96 9.49 14.90
CA PHE A 134 16.34 9.54 16.32
C PHE A 134 17.51 8.62 16.67
N GLY A 135 17.94 7.74 15.76
CA GLY A 135 18.89 6.66 16.05
C GLY A 135 20.37 6.99 15.95
N GLY A 136 20.77 8.21 15.60
CA GLY A 136 22.19 8.66 15.58
C GLY A 136 23.14 7.86 14.66
N HIS A 137 22.72 6.76 14.11
CA HIS A 137 23.50 5.92 13.21
C HIS A 137 23.17 6.32 11.77
N LYS A 138 24.18 6.71 11.01
CA LYS A 138 24.10 6.90 9.54
C LYS A 138 23.88 5.54 8.87
N ASN A 139 22.74 4.90 9.15
CA ASN A 139 22.38 3.66 8.50
C ASN A 139 22.10 3.93 7.02
N LYS A 140 22.90 3.33 6.13
CA LYS A 140 22.76 3.37 4.66
C LYS A 140 21.44 2.76 4.16
N ALA A 141 20.61 2.25 5.05
CA ALA A 141 19.38 1.50 4.77
C ALA A 141 18.13 2.36 4.94
N LYS A 142 18.02 3.44 4.16
CA LYS A 142 16.86 4.34 4.21
C LYS A 142 15.59 3.63 3.73
N LYS A 143 14.62 3.40 4.63
CA LYS A 143 13.28 2.93 4.28
C LYS A 143 12.40 4.14 4.05
N THR A 144 11.76 4.19 2.88
CA THR A 144 10.92 5.32 2.48
C THR A 144 9.62 4.81 1.87
N GLU A 145 8.52 5.43 2.22
CA GLU A 145 7.22 5.17 1.62
C GLU A 145 6.55 6.49 1.24
N MET A 146 6.03 6.53 0.03
CA MET A 146 5.19 7.61 -0.47
C MET A 146 3.87 7.01 -0.92
N ALA A 147 2.77 7.63 -0.56
CA ALA A 147 1.43 7.23 -0.96
C ALA A 147 0.64 8.43 -1.48
N LEU A 148 -0.09 8.21 -2.57
CA LEU A 148 -1.09 9.14 -3.09
C LEU A 148 -2.40 8.36 -3.26
N ASN A 149 -3.39 8.70 -2.47
CA ASN A 149 -4.68 8.03 -2.46
C ASN A 149 -5.76 8.99 -2.95
N LEU A 150 -6.56 8.51 -3.90
CA LEU A 150 -7.67 9.24 -4.49
C LEU A 150 -8.96 8.47 -4.19
N TYR A 151 -9.83 9.03 -3.34
CA TYR A 151 -11.03 8.36 -2.89
C TYR A 151 -12.30 9.13 -3.23
N SER A 152 -13.11 8.56 -4.11
CA SER A 152 -14.49 8.95 -4.38
C SER A 152 -15.44 7.99 -3.67
N SER A 153 -16.74 8.29 -3.65
CA SER A 153 -17.72 7.32 -3.18
C SER A 153 -17.80 6.07 -4.04
N LYS A 154 -17.62 6.20 -5.36
CA LYS A 154 -17.74 5.12 -6.36
C LYS A 154 -16.46 4.35 -6.62
N PHE A 155 -15.31 5.01 -6.54
CA PHE A 155 -14.02 4.41 -6.87
C PHE A 155 -12.93 4.91 -5.93
N GLY A 156 -11.87 4.12 -5.83
CA GLY A 156 -10.63 4.51 -5.18
C GLY A 156 -9.43 4.15 -6.04
N VAL A 157 -8.38 4.93 -5.90
CA VAL A 157 -7.08 4.68 -6.53
C VAL A 157 -5.99 4.93 -5.50
N ASP A 158 -5.16 3.92 -5.25
CA ASP A 158 -4.00 3.99 -4.38
C ASP A 158 -2.74 3.89 -5.23
N LEU A 159 -1.93 4.94 -5.24
CA LEU A 159 -0.60 4.96 -5.82
C LEU A 159 0.42 4.89 -4.69
N TYR A 160 1.39 4.01 -4.79
CA TYR A 160 2.40 3.88 -3.75
C TYR A 160 3.78 3.61 -4.32
N TYR A 161 4.77 4.14 -3.62
CA TYR A 161 6.18 3.84 -3.83
C TYR A 161 6.82 3.47 -2.50
N ARG A 162 7.46 2.31 -2.44
CA ARG A 162 8.15 1.80 -1.27
C ARG A 162 9.58 1.45 -1.61
N LYS A 163 10.49 1.86 -0.78
CA LYS A 163 11.89 1.45 -0.80
C LYS A 163 12.22 0.82 0.54
N THR A 164 12.57 -0.45 0.53
CA THR A 164 13.10 -1.16 1.69
C THR A 164 14.63 -1.05 1.62
N GLY A 165 15.24 -0.62 2.69
CA GLY A 165 16.71 -0.51 2.76
C GLY A 165 17.39 -1.88 2.72
N SER A 166 18.69 -1.91 2.97
CA SER A 166 19.53 -3.12 2.98
C SER A 166 19.57 -3.82 4.36
N ASP A 167 18.62 -3.53 5.25
CA ASP A 167 18.57 -4.11 6.61
C ASP A 167 17.68 -5.36 6.63
N PHE A 168 18.18 -6.43 6.04
CA PHE A 168 17.52 -7.74 6.03
C PHE A 168 18.20 -8.72 6.98
N LYS A 169 17.44 -9.78 7.34
CA LYS A 169 17.94 -10.95 8.03
C LYS A 169 17.60 -12.20 7.25
N ILE A 170 18.51 -13.17 7.26
CA ILE A 170 18.25 -14.51 6.78
C ILE A 170 17.33 -15.18 7.81
N ARG A 171 16.14 -15.59 7.39
CA ARG A 171 15.12 -16.20 8.27
C ARG A 171 15.05 -17.69 8.14
N SER A 172 15.36 -18.20 6.96
CA SER A 172 15.41 -19.64 6.69
C SER A 172 16.44 -19.95 5.63
N SER A 173 17.03 -21.11 5.74
CA SER A 173 17.89 -21.74 4.75
C SER A 173 17.50 -23.20 4.65
N SER A 174 17.47 -23.75 3.45
CA SER A 174 17.19 -25.14 3.18
C SER A 174 18.00 -25.61 1.99
N GLY A 175 18.50 -26.84 2.03
CA GLY A 175 19.34 -27.42 0.99
C GLY A 175 20.79 -26.96 1.03
N PHE A 176 21.29 -26.53 2.19
CA PHE A 176 22.68 -26.18 2.45
C PHE A 176 23.21 -27.03 3.60
N ASP A 177 24.43 -27.53 3.44
CA ASP A 177 25.18 -28.20 4.52
C ASP A 177 26.00 -27.12 5.26
N LEU A 178 25.56 -26.77 6.46
CA LEU A 178 26.10 -25.63 7.22
C LEU A 178 26.62 -26.08 8.57
N ASN A 179 27.86 -25.76 8.86
CA ASN A 179 28.45 -25.99 10.17
C ASN A 179 27.90 -25.06 11.24
N THR A 180 27.50 -23.83 10.83
CA THR A 180 26.94 -22.83 11.74
C THR A 180 25.53 -22.39 11.28
N PRO A 181 24.57 -22.25 12.22
CA PRO A 181 23.24 -21.80 11.86
C PRO A 181 23.27 -20.31 11.43
N ILE A 182 22.85 -20.05 10.19
CA ILE A 182 22.78 -18.68 9.63
C ILE A 182 21.45 -17.98 9.90
N LYS A 183 20.54 -18.62 10.62
CA LYS A 183 19.24 -18.05 10.98
C LYS A 183 19.40 -16.78 11.82
N ASN A 184 18.70 -15.72 11.42
CA ASN A 184 18.75 -14.37 12.01
C ASN A 184 20.07 -13.60 11.76
N LEU A 185 20.96 -14.11 10.91
CA LEU A 185 22.13 -13.35 10.49
C LEU A 185 21.72 -12.10 9.69
N ASN A 186 22.36 -10.97 9.96
CA ASN A 186 22.15 -9.75 9.19
C ASN A 186 22.69 -9.91 7.78
N PHE A 187 21.91 -9.50 6.79
CA PHE A 187 22.26 -9.58 5.39
C PHE A 187 22.01 -8.25 4.68
N ASN A 188 23.07 -7.57 4.29
CA ASN A 188 23.01 -6.25 3.65
C ASN A 188 22.96 -6.32 2.12
N GLY A 189 22.90 -7.53 1.55
CA GLY A 189 22.92 -7.76 0.11
C GLY A 189 21.56 -7.69 -0.58
N LEU A 190 20.45 -7.56 0.17
CA LEU A 190 19.12 -7.50 -0.41
C LEU A 190 18.56 -6.08 -0.31
N GLN A 191 18.02 -5.57 -1.42
CA GLN A 191 17.26 -4.31 -1.47
C GLN A 191 16.01 -4.52 -2.31
N SER A 192 14.91 -3.91 -1.90
CA SER A 192 13.64 -3.93 -2.62
C SER A 192 13.13 -2.53 -2.89
N LYS A 193 12.61 -2.33 -4.12
CA LYS A 193 11.87 -1.14 -4.51
C LYS A 193 10.56 -1.60 -5.15
N ILE A 194 9.46 -1.08 -4.65
CA ILE A 194 8.12 -1.42 -5.12
C ILE A 194 7.41 -0.14 -5.50
N LYS A 195 6.80 -0.12 -6.67
CA LYS A 195 5.85 0.90 -7.08
C LYS A 195 4.59 0.22 -7.56
N GLY A 196 3.45 0.79 -7.24
CA GLY A 196 2.20 0.17 -7.62
C GLY A 196 1.02 1.12 -7.65
N LEU A 197 -0.04 0.59 -8.24
CA LEU A 197 -1.33 1.21 -8.39
C LEU A 197 -2.39 0.16 -8.07
N ASN A 198 -3.36 0.53 -7.22
CA ASN A 198 -4.58 -0.23 -7.02
C ASN A 198 -5.75 0.67 -7.40
N ALA A 199 -6.62 0.20 -8.28
CA ALA A 199 -7.86 0.88 -8.62
C ALA A 199 -9.03 -0.06 -8.35
N TYR A 200 -10.09 0.46 -7.75
CA TYR A 200 -11.25 -0.35 -7.42
C TYR A 200 -12.55 0.44 -7.57
N TRP A 201 -13.59 -0.27 -7.95
CA TRP A 201 -14.96 0.22 -8.12
C TRP A 201 -15.85 -0.34 -7.03
N ILE A 202 -16.73 0.51 -6.47
CA ILE A 202 -17.66 0.20 -5.40
C ILE A 202 -19.07 0.23 -5.95
N PHE A 203 -19.78 -0.90 -5.94
CA PHE A 203 -21.10 -0.99 -6.56
C PHE A 203 -22.19 -0.34 -5.70
N ASN A 204 -22.20 -0.60 -4.40
CA ASN A 204 -23.16 -0.01 -3.48
C ASN A 204 -22.67 1.29 -2.82
N TYR A 205 -22.04 2.15 -3.61
CA TYR A 205 -21.37 3.38 -3.16
C TYR A 205 -22.29 4.36 -2.42
N LYS A 206 -23.60 4.31 -2.64
CA LYS A 206 -24.56 5.20 -1.95
C LYS A 206 -24.69 4.86 -0.48
N LYS A 207 -24.61 3.58 -0.10
CA LYS A 207 -24.82 3.11 1.28
C LYS A 207 -23.54 2.65 1.96
N PHE A 208 -22.58 2.15 1.20
CA PHE A 208 -21.30 1.66 1.69
C PHE A 208 -20.19 2.67 1.38
N SER A 209 -19.50 3.15 2.41
CA SER A 209 -18.37 4.06 2.26
C SER A 209 -17.05 3.36 2.56
N TYR A 210 -16.29 3.08 1.52
CA TYR A 210 -14.91 2.61 1.66
C TYR A 210 -13.99 3.67 2.29
N PRO A 211 -14.12 4.96 1.90
CA PRO A 211 -13.37 6.04 2.55
C PRO A 211 -13.60 6.18 4.05
N ALA A 212 -14.76 5.77 4.58
CA ALA A 212 -15.01 5.83 6.03
C ALA A 212 -14.04 4.95 6.83
N ALA A 213 -13.61 3.82 6.26
CA ALA A 213 -12.71 2.89 6.90
C ALA A 213 -11.21 3.24 6.63
N TYR A 214 -10.87 3.68 5.42
CA TYR A 214 -9.48 3.70 4.96
C TYR A 214 -8.85 5.08 4.77
N SER A 215 -9.65 6.13 4.64
CA SER A 215 -9.16 7.51 4.59
C SER A 215 -9.84 8.45 5.59
N GLN A 216 -10.83 7.94 6.32
CA GLN A 216 -11.62 8.66 7.31
C GLN A 216 -12.23 9.98 6.79
N SER A 217 -12.36 10.10 5.45
CA SER A 217 -12.89 11.29 4.78
C SER A 217 -14.42 11.38 4.81
N THR A 218 -15.08 10.33 5.29
CA THR A 218 -16.51 10.25 5.54
C THR A 218 -16.76 9.45 6.82
N ASN A 219 -17.98 9.47 7.33
CA ASN A 219 -18.38 8.66 8.48
C ASN A 219 -19.55 7.75 8.09
N GLN A 220 -19.41 6.45 8.33
CA GLN A 220 -20.47 5.45 8.14
C GLN A 220 -21.43 5.50 9.33
N ARG A 221 -22.71 5.76 9.10
CA ARG A 221 -23.74 5.88 10.13
C ARG A 221 -24.52 4.60 10.37
N LYS A 222 -24.73 3.81 9.32
CA LYS A 222 -25.44 2.53 9.35
C LYS A 222 -24.59 1.46 8.67
N SER A 223 -24.66 0.25 9.18
CA SER A 223 -23.96 -0.88 8.59
C SER A 223 -24.41 -1.10 7.14
N ALA A 224 -23.46 -1.34 6.26
CA ALA A 224 -23.70 -1.63 4.86
C ALA A 224 -22.52 -2.37 4.26
N GLY A 225 -22.75 -3.08 3.16
CA GLY A 225 -21.72 -3.74 2.40
C GLY A 225 -21.84 -3.46 0.91
N SER A 226 -20.80 -3.81 0.16
CA SER A 226 -20.73 -3.64 -1.28
C SER A 226 -19.91 -4.74 -1.93
N LEU A 227 -20.35 -5.19 -3.09
CA LEU A 227 -19.45 -5.80 -4.05
C LEU A 227 -18.45 -4.76 -4.52
N MET A 228 -17.22 -5.21 -4.76
CA MET A 228 -16.12 -4.40 -5.25
C MET A 228 -15.41 -5.16 -6.37
N ALA A 229 -14.97 -4.45 -7.39
CA ALA A 229 -14.12 -4.98 -8.44
C ALA A 229 -12.91 -4.06 -8.59
N GLY A 230 -11.74 -4.62 -8.81
CA GLY A 230 -10.52 -3.84 -8.86
C GLY A 230 -9.48 -4.41 -9.82
N PHE A 231 -8.54 -3.54 -10.13
CA PHE A 231 -7.33 -3.84 -10.87
C PHE A 231 -6.13 -3.37 -10.05
N SER A 232 -5.10 -4.19 -9.98
CA SER A 232 -3.85 -3.83 -9.34
C SER A 232 -2.68 -4.04 -10.28
N TYR A 233 -1.74 -3.11 -10.24
CA TYR A 233 -0.47 -3.21 -10.91
C TYR A 233 0.64 -2.95 -9.91
N SER A 234 1.66 -3.79 -9.87
CA SER A 234 2.86 -3.51 -9.10
C SER A 234 4.11 -3.88 -9.89
N GLN A 235 5.16 -3.08 -9.71
CA GLN A 235 6.48 -3.36 -10.23
C GLN A 235 7.46 -3.45 -9.08
N HIS A 236 8.15 -4.57 -9.02
CA HIS A 236 9.15 -4.90 -8.01
C HIS A 236 10.53 -4.93 -8.65
N ASN A 237 11.49 -4.25 -8.03
CA ASN A 237 12.90 -4.32 -8.34
C ASN A 237 13.63 -4.85 -7.10
N ILE A 238 14.14 -6.06 -7.18
CA ILE A 238 14.90 -6.70 -6.11
C ILE A 238 16.35 -6.79 -6.57
N SER A 239 17.25 -6.21 -5.80
CA SER A 239 18.70 -6.37 -5.97
C SER A 239 19.18 -7.34 -4.92
N PHE A 240 19.92 -8.37 -5.35
CA PHE A 240 20.44 -9.43 -4.50
C PHE A 240 21.92 -9.58 -4.77
N ASP A 241 22.74 -9.18 -3.82
CA ASP A 241 24.18 -9.31 -3.87
C ASP A 241 24.58 -10.59 -3.12
N TYR A 242 24.67 -11.69 -3.86
CA TYR A 242 25.01 -13.01 -3.32
C TYR A 242 26.45 -13.07 -2.80
N GLU A 243 27.34 -12.17 -3.23
CA GLU A 243 28.72 -12.10 -2.76
C GLU A 243 28.82 -11.76 -1.27
N LYS A 244 27.76 -11.14 -0.71
CA LYS A 244 27.64 -10.82 0.71
C LYS A 244 27.09 -11.96 1.57
N LEU A 245 26.75 -13.10 0.96
CA LEU A 245 26.36 -14.29 1.72
C LEU A 245 27.59 -14.86 2.45
N PRO A 246 27.35 -15.55 3.59
CA PRO A 246 28.40 -16.31 4.25
C PRO A 246 29.13 -17.25 3.29
N GLY A 247 30.43 -17.40 3.43
CA GLY A 247 31.26 -18.20 2.54
C GLY A 247 30.74 -19.62 2.35
N GLU A 248 30.31 -20.28 3.43
CA GLU A 248 29.75 -21.65 3.41
C GLU A 248 28.50 -21.75 2.53
N VAL A 249 27.64 -20.74 2.53
CA VAL A 249 26.44 -20.69 1.68
C VAL A 249 26.79 -20.41 0.24
N ARG A 250 27.71 -19.46 0.02
CA ARG A 250 28.07 -18.98 -1.32
C ARG A 250 28.69 -20.07 -2.20
N VAL A 251 29.55 -20.90 -1.62
CA VAL A 251 30.22 -22.01 -2.36
C VAL A 251 29.25 -23.12 -2.77
N GLN A 252 28.13 -23.26 -2.04
CA GLN A 252 27.11 -24.28 -2.31
C GLN A 252 25.97 -23.75 -3.16
N LEU A 253 25.95 -22.45 -3.50
CA LEU A 253 24.84 -21.81 -4.17
C LEU A 253 24.66 -22.34 -5.60
N HIS A 254 23.45 -22.76 -5.93
CA HIS A 254 23.13 -23.19 -7.30
C HIS A 254 23.22 -22.02 -8.28
N ASP A 255 23.65 -22.28 -9.51
CA ASP A 255 23.82 -21.30 -10.58
C ASP A 255 22.56 -20.44 -10.81
N ALA A 256 21.37 -21.02 -10.66
CA ALA A 256 20.11 -20.31 -10.78
C ALA A 256 19.87 -19.23 -9.69
N LEU A 257 20.64 -19.25 -8.59
CA LEU A 257 20.62 -18.24 -7.53
C LEU A 257 21.75 -17.21 -7.66
N LEU A 258 22.66 -17.38 -8.63
CA LEU A 258 23.72 -16.45 -8.96
C LEU A 258 23.19 -15.31 -9.84
N PHE A 259 22.31 -14.50 -9.32
CA PHE A 259 21.79 -13.31 -10.02
C PHE A 259 21.96 -12.06 -9.16
N LYS A 260 22.10 -10.91 -9.80
CA LYS A 260 22.27 -9.63 -9.10
C LYS A 260 20.96 -8.85 -8.99
N LYS A 261 20.03 -9.05 -9.94
CA LYS A 261 18.81 -8.27 -10.01
C LYS A 261 17.65 -9.04 -10.61
N VAL A 262 16.50 -8.92 -9.96
CA VAL A 262 15.23 -9.41 -10.47
C VAL A 262 14.25 -8.25 -10.57
N LYS A 263 13.65 -8.10 -11.74
CA LYS A 263 12.52 -7.19 -11.96
C LYS A 263 11.31 -8.01 -12.29
N TYR A 264 10.20 -7.80 -11.60
CA TYR A 264 8.94 -8.39 -12.01
C TYR A 264 7.81 -7.37 -11.93
N SER A 265 6.86 -7.55 -12.82
CA SER A 265 5.62 -6.79 -12.86
C SER A 265 4.45 -7.76 -12.62
N ASP A 266 3.54 -7.33 -11.78
CA ASP A 266 2.36 -8.07 -11.39
C ASP A 266 1.12 -7.29 -11.81
N TYR A 267 0.21 -7.94 -12.52
CA TYR A 267 -1.06 -7.40 -12.99
C TYR A 267 -2.17 -8.27 -12.43
N SER A 268 -3.06 -7.73 -11.63
CA SER A 268 -4.13 -8.53 -11.05
C SER A 268 -5.50 -7.90 -11.24
N ILE A 269 -6.50 -8.77 -11.43
CA ILE A 269 -7.91 -8.42 -11.40
C ILE A 269 -8.50 -9.07 -10.16
N ASN A 270 -9.24 -8.30 -9.38
CA ASN A 270 -9.85 -8.76 -8.15
C ASN A 270 -11.34 -8.40 -8.11
N VAL A 271 -12.13 -9.30 -7.52
CA VAL A 271 -13.55 -9.10 -7.27
C VAL A 271 -13.86 -9.67 -5.91
N GLY A 272 -14.61 -8.95 -5.11
CA GLY A 272 -14.90 -9.40 -3.76
C GLY A 272 -15.96 -8.57 -3.06
N TYR A 273 -16.00 -8.67 -1.75
CA TYR A 273 -17.00 -8.00 -0.92
C TYR A 273 -16.35 -7.30 0.26
N GLY A 274 -16.83 -6.09 0.55
CA GLY A 274 -16.50 -5.34 1.74
C GLY A 274 -17.72 -5.03 2.56
N TYR A 275 -17.60 -5.08 3.88
CA TYR A 275 -18.68 -4.78 4.82
C TYR A 275 -18.22 -3.81 5.91
N ASN A 276 -18.99 -2.74 6.10
CA ASN A 276 -18.86 -1.80 7.20
C ASN A 276 -19.88 -2.15 8.27
N TRP A 277 -19.41 -2.57 9.42
CA TRP A 277 -20.23 -2.82 10.59
C TRP A 277 -20.13 -1.63 11.55
N VAL A 278 -21.22 -0.90 11.69
CA VAL A 278 -21.35 0.19 12.68
C VAL A 278 -21.89 -0.43 13.97
N PHE A 279 -21.02 -0.70 14.91
CA PHE A 279 -21.35 -1.37 16.17
C PHE A 279 -21.63 -0.40 17.33
N ALA A 280 -21.23 0.87 17.19
CA ALA A 280 -21.53 1.92 18.15
C ALA A 280 -21.53 3.29 17.45
N LYS A 281 -22.03 4.33 18.14
CA LYS A 281 -22.02 5.69 17.61
C LYS A 281 -20.59 6.13 17.29
N ASN A 282 -20.36 6.56 16.04
CA ASN A 282 -19.06 6.98 15.50
C ASN A 282 -18.01 5.85 15.36
N TRP A 283 -18.36 4.61 15.61
CA TRP A 283 -17.49 3.47 15.45
C TRP A 283 -17.87 2.64 14.23
N VAL A 284 -16.91 2.35 13.39
CA VAL A 284 -17.05 1.42 12.26
C VAL A 284 -15.93 0.42 12.25
N SER A 285 -16.26 -0.85 12.01
CA SER A 285 -15.32 -1.90 11.66
C SER A 285 -15.57 -2.29 10.22
N ASN A 286 -14.52 -2.40 9.41
CA ASN A 286 -14.58 -2.89 8.04
C ASN A 286 -13.82 -4.19 7.91
N LEU A 287 -14.36 -5.10 7.10
CA LEU A 287 -13.66 -6.24 6.57
C LEU A 287 -13.94 -6.33 5.08
N SER A 288 -12.89 -6.43 4.28
CA SER A 288 -12.96 -6.60 2.83
C SER A 288 -12.11 -7.78 2.40
N LEU A 289 -12.69 -8.68 1.60
CA LEU A 289 -12.05 -9.87 1.05
C LEU A 289 -12.20 -9.84 -0.46
N LEU A 290 -11.08 -9.76 -1.19
CA LEU A 290 -11.04 -9.68 -2.64
C LEU A 290 -10.08 -10.74 -3.19
N PRO A 291 -10.59 -11.93 -3.54
CA PRO A 291 -9.83 -12.88 -4.35
C PRO A 291 -9.41 -12.23 -5.66
N ALA A 292 -8.19 -12.54 -6.09
CA ALA A 292 -7.56 -11.96 -7.25
C ALA A 292 -6.88 -13.02 -8.11
N ILE A 293 -6.92 -12.82 -9.42
CA ILE A 293 -6.12 -13.54 -10.39
C ILE A 293 -5.01 -12.60 -10.85
N ALA A 294 -3.77 -13.00 -10.66
CA ALA A 294 -2.61 -12.21 -10.96
C ALA A 294 -1.77 -12.84 -12.06
N TYR A 295 -1.37 -12.02 -13.04
CA TYR A 295 -0.40 -12.36 -14.07
C TYR A 295 0.92 -11.70 -13.76
N LYS A 296 1.95 -12.52 -13.53
CA LYS A 296 3.30 -12.07 -13.20
C LYS A 296 4.23 -12.22 -14.41
N LYS A 297 4.98 -11.16 -14.70
CA LYS A 297 6.03 -11.15 -15.70
C LYS A 297 7.36 -10.79 -15.04
N SER A 298 8.30 -11.74 -15.03
CA SER A 298 9.62 -11.56 -14.39
C SER A 298 10.74 -11.46 -15.42
N LYS A 299 11.72 -10.61 -15.16
CA LYS A 299 12.98 -10.52 -15.89
C LYS A 299 14.13 -10.61 -14.90
N ILE A 300 15.08 -11.45 -15.19
CA ILE A 300 16.32 -11.62 -14.42
C ILE A 300 17.44 -10.97 -15.22
N ASP A 301 18.15 -10.04 -14.62
CA ASP A 301 19.32 -9.38 -15.20
C ASP A 301 20.58 -9.96 -14.52
N ASP A 302 21.66 -10.13 -15.29
CA ASP A 302 23.01 -10.53 -14.84
C ASP A 302 23.14 -11.98 -14.33
N THR A 303 22.65 -12.95 -15.08
CA THR A 303 23.06 -14.36 -14.94
C THR A 303 24.20 -14.65 -15.92
N PRO A 304 25.28 -15.31 -15.48
CA PRO A 304 26.45 -15.55 -16.33
C PRO A 304 26.19 -16.40 -17.58
N ASN A 305 25.07 -17.12 -17.64
CA ASN A 305 24.86 -18.18 -18.64
C ASN A 305 23.47 -18.21 -19.30
N THR A 306 22.65 -17.12 -19.24
CA THR A 306 21.30 -17.25 -19.79
C THR A 306 20.84 -15.99 -20.49
N ASP A 307 20.41 -16.13 -21.75
CA ASP A 307 19.63 -15.15 -22.48
C ASP A 307 18.45 -14.66 -21.65
N ASN A 308 18.08 -13.38 -21.82
CA ASN A 308 16.98 -12.69 -21.15
C ASN A 308 15.68 -13.53 -21.09
N HIS A 309 15.56 -14.43 -20.13
CA HIS A 309 14.38 -15.28 -19.99
C HIS A 309 13.26 -14.54 -19.23
N TRP A 310 12.14 -14.36 -19.92
CA TRP A 310 10.90 -13.90 -19.33
C TRP A 310 10.15 -15.09 -18.74
N ILE A 311 9.96 -15.09 -17.42
CA ILE A 311 9.11 -16.05 -16.73
C ILE A 311 7.73 -15.44 -16.58
N LYS A 312 6.69 -16.17 -17.00
CA LYS A 312 5.30 -15.77 -16.93
C LYS A 312 4.56 -16.76 -16.05
N ASP A 313 3.88 -16.26 -15.03
CA ASP A 313 3.11 -17.06 -14.09
C ASP A 313 1.74 -16.47 -13.83
N ILE A 314 0.75 -17.36 -13.63
CA ILE A 314 -0.58 -16.99 -13.14
C ILE A 314 -0.66 -17.43 -11.68
N ASN A 315 -1.02 -16.49 -10.81
CA ASN A 315 -1.18 -16.71 -9.38
C ASN A 315 -2.58 -16.37 -8.92
N PHE A 316 -3.02 -17.05 -7.86
CA PHE A 316 -4.23 -16.70 -7.14
C PHE A 316 -3.83 -16.03 -5.83
N ASP A 317 -4.33 -14.83 -5.63
CA ASP A 317 -4.06 -14.02 -4.45
C ASP A 317 -5.35 -13.71 -3.70
N LEU A 318 -5.24 -13.42 -2.41
CA LEU A 318 -6.34 -12.92 -1.60
C LEU A 318 -5.93 -11.56 -1.01
N ILE A 319 -6.60 -10.51 -1.44
CA ILE A 319 -6.44 -9.17 -0.89
C ILE A 319 -7.43 -9.03 0.27
N THR A 320 -6.89 -8.93 1.48
CA THR A 320 -7.69 -8.74 2.69
C THR A 320 -7.38 -7.37 3.28
N ARG A 321 -8.42 -6.64 3.64
CA ARG A 321 -8.29 -5.38 4.36
C ARG A 321 -9.24 -5.39 5.53
N ALA A 322 -8.76 -4.96 6.69
CA ALA A 322 -9.58 -4.78 7.89
C ALA A 322 -9.28 -3.41 8.51
N ALA A 323 -10.29 -2.81 9.10
CA ALA A 323 -10.17 -1.53 9.78
C ALA A 323 -11.10 -1.47 10.97
N VAL A 324 -10.68 -0.74 12.02
CA VAL A 324 -11.55 -0.27 13.08
C VAL A 324 -11.29 1.20 13.26
N VAL A 325 -12.32 2.03 13.12
CA VAL A 325 -12.22 3.49 13.10
C VAL A 325 -13.25 4.10 14.01
N TYR A 326 -12.81 5.06 14.82
CA TYR A 326 -13.67 6.03 15.52
C TYR A 326 -13.58 7.37 14.80
N ASN A 327 -14.69 7.91 14.35
CA ASN A 327 -14.74 9.17 13.59
C ASN A 327 -15.92 10.03 14.00
N THR A 328 -15.65 11.20 14.57
CA THR A 328 -16.65 12.20 14.99
C THR A 328 -16.96 13.23 13.91
N ASN A 329 -16.50 13.05 12.66
CA ASN A 329 -16.45 14.04 11.57
C ASN A 329 -15.49 15.21 11.81
N LYS A 330 -14.93 15.35 13.01
CA LYS A 330 -13.95 16.36 13.40
C LYS A 330 -12.61 15.73 13.76
N TYR A 331 -12.66 14.69 14.56
CA TYR A 331 -11.47 13.92 14.98
C TYR A 331 -11.70 12.46 14.64
N PHE A 332 -10.62 11.78 14.28
CA PHE A 332 -10.68 10.35 14.06
C PHE A 332 -9.44 9.66 14.61
N ILE A 333 -9.60 8.41 14.96
CA ILE A 333 -8.55 7.46 15.29
C ILE A 333 -8.90 6.12 14.66
N GLY A 334 -7.94 5.40 14.13
CA GLY A 334 -8.19 4.10 13.51
C GLY A 334 -7.00 3.18 13.53
N CYS A 335 -7.30 1.88 13.46
CA CYS A 335 -6.35 0.82 13.23
C CYS A 335 -6.70 0.14 11.90
N LEU A 336 -5.70 -0.03 11.06
CA LEU A 336 -5.82 -0.56 9.69
C LEU A 336 -4.89 -1.75 9.52
N LEU A 337 -5.40 -2.81 8.91
CA LEU A 337 -4.63 -4.00 8.56
C LEU A 337 -4.82 -4.28 7.07
N TYR A 338 -3.72 -4.42 6.35
CA TYR A 338 -3.72 -4.75 4.93
C TYR A 338 -2.90 -6.01 4.68
N THR A 339 -3.38 -6.88 3.80
CA THR A 339 -2.53 -7.85 3.15
C THR A 339 -2.21 -7.34 1.74
N SER A 340 -0.97 -7.51 1.33
CA SER A 340 -0.55 -7.31 -0.06
C SER A 340 -0.25 -8.68 -0.65
N PRO A 341 -0.50 -8.91 -1.95
CA PRO A 341 -0.08 -10.14 -2.61
C PRO A 341 1.38 -10.43 -2.29
N SER A 342 1.66 -11.62 -1.76
CA SER A 342 3.02 -12.02 -1.45
C SER A 342 3.72 -12.47 -2.72
N PRO A 343 4.90 -11.99 -3.03
CA PRO A 343 5.70 -12.54 -4.13
C PRO A 343 6.18 -13.94 -3.77
N ARG A 344 5.36 -14.95 -4.06
CA ARG A 344 5.82 -16.34 -4.07
C ARG A 344 6.51 -16.60 -5.40
N ASP A 345 7.81 -16.49 -5.42
CA ASP A 345 8.62 -16.96 -6.57
C ASP A 345 8.74 -18.49 -6.48
N LYS A 346 7.83 -19.19 -7.12
CA LYS A 346 7.98 -20.62 -7.40
C LYS A 346 8.73 -20.74 -8.71
N ARG A 347 10.05 -20.78 -8.66
CA ARG A 347 10.82 -21.23 -9.80
C ARG A 347 10.73 -22.75 -9.88
N GLN A 348 9.92 -23.23 -10.81
CA GLN A 348 10.09 -24.56 -11.35
C GLN A 348 11.06 -24.42 -12.53
N SER A 349 12.34 -24.76 -12.33
CA SER A 349 13.21 -25.10 -13.44
C SER A 349 12.73 -26.46 -13.99
N ARG A 350 12.28 -26.48 -15.23
CA ARG A 350 12.24 -27.69 -16.02
C ARG A 350 13.61 -27.90 -16.64
#